data_a64671c1a557f5b7d94f271307c15d5a
#
_entry.id   a64671c1a557f5b7d94f271307c15d5a
#
_cell.length_a   1.000
_cell.length_b   1.000
_cell.length_c   1.000
_cell.angle_alpha   90.00
_cell.angle_beta   90.00
_cell.angle_gamma   90.00
#
_symmetry.space_group_name_H-M   'P 1'
#
loop_
_entity.id
_entity.type
_entity.pdbx_description
1 polymer ?
#
loop_
_entity_poly.entity_id
_entity_poly.type
_entity_poly.pdbx_seq_one_letter_code
_entity_poly.pdbx_strand_id
1 'polypeptide(L)'
;MATTQPNTVMLRVEGMGVTYPGNVLALKPTTVHFHKGEFTVLLGLSGAGKSTLLRSLNHLVTPTTGKVVSGEFGELNNRKTLRQHRSRTAMVFQHHQLIERYTALQNVLTGRLAYHGTWRSLLPMPRQDLELAYQCLERVGLADKALSRVDQLSGGQQQRVGIARALAQQPSMILADEPVASLDPATSERVLGLLRDICREDGITAVISLHQLEYAQRFADRIIGLSNARIVFDDTPEHLTTQYLDEIYHRSPNPTDARIKPAGHPPKTTSVSAHTLEIAR
;
A
#
# COMPACT_ATOMS: atom_id res chain seq x y z
N MET A 1 -30.30 9.10 -4.30
CA MET A 1 -30.19 9.76 -2.98
C MET A 1 -29.18 8.97 -2.19
N ALA A 2 -27.95 9.45 -2.06
CA ALA A 2 -26.90 8.83 -1.26
C ALA A 2 -27.23 9.15 0.21
N THR A 3 -27.63 8.13 0.97
CA THR A 3 -27.77 8.21 2.43
C THR A 3 -26.35 8.39 2.98
N THR A 4 -26.03 9.62 3.38
CA THR A 4 -24.84 9.94 4.17
C THR A 4 -24.93 9.14 5.48
N GLN A 5 -24.28 7.99 5.54
CA GLN A 5 -24.13 7.22 6.78
C GLN A 5 -23.40 8.11 7.79
N PRO A 6 -23.82 8.13 9.07
CA PRO A 6 -23.09 8.89 10.08
C PRO A 6 -21.63 8.42 10.07
N ASN A 7 -20.71 9.39 10.21
CA ASN A 7 -19.24 9.31 10.13
C ASN A 7 -18.66 8.26 11.11
N THR A 8 -18.96 6.98 10.87
CA THR A 8 -18.62 5.87 11.76
C THR A 8 -17.15 5.55 11.59
N VAL A 9 -16.37 5.69 12.66
CA VAL A 9 -14.94 5.41 12.66
C VAL A 9 -14.71 3.90 12.50
N MET A 10 -14.00 3.50 11.43
CA MET A 10 -13.56 2.13 11.16
C MET A 10 -12.29 1.80 11.95
N LEU A 11 -11.34 2.72 11.95
CA LEU A 11 -10.04 2.55 12.61
C LEU A 11 -9.54 3.88 13.16
N ARG A 12 -9.00 3.89 14.38
CA ARG A 12 -8.35 5.03 15.00
C ARG A 12 -6.88 4.73 15.26
N VAL A 13 -6.05 5.68 14.93
CA VAL A 13 -4.63 5.73 15.26
C VAL A 13 -4.46 6.83 16.30
N GLU A 14 -3.92 6.50 17.47
CA GLU A 14 -3.80 7.42 18.60
C GLU A 14 -2.33 7.54 19.03
N GLY A 15 -1.68 8.68 18.71
CA GLY A 15 -0.30 8.96 19.04
C GLY A 15 0.71 7.94 18.51
N MET A 16 0.37 7.25 17.42
CA MET A 16 1.16 6.15 16.88
C MET A 16 2.43 6.66 16.21
N GLY A 17 3.57 6.16 16.67
CA GLY A 17 4.88 6.39 16.08
C GLY A 17 5.61 5.07 15.83
N VAL A 18 6.55 5.11 14.87
CA VAL A 18 7.38 3.95 14.50
C VAL A 18 8.82 4.38 14.33
N THR A 19 9.69 3.73 15.12
CA THR A 19 11.14 3.83 14.98
C THR A 19 11.70 2.44 14.74
N TYR A 20 12.41 2.26 13.64
CA TYR A 20 13.08 1.01 13.30
C TYR A 20 14.42 0.86 14.05
N PRO A 21 15.00 -0.35 14.14
CA PRO A 21 16.34 -0.56 14.67
C PRO A 21 17.35 0.41 14.05
N GLY A 22 18.29 0.90 14.88
CA GLY A 22 19.24 1.93 14.47
C GLY A 22 18.70 3.37 14.58
N ASN A 23 17.63 3.59 15.36
CA ASN A 23 17.00 4.90 15.58
C ASN A 23 16.47 5.57 14.29
N VAL A 24 16.08 4.77 13.29
CA VAL A 24 15.47 5.28 12.06
C VAL A 24 14.01 5.62 12.34
N LEU A 25 13.71 6.91 12.48
CA LEU A 25 12.36 7.40 12.69
C LEU A 25 11.58 7.32 11.37
N ALA A 26 10.64 6.38 11.28
CA ALA A 26 9.84 6.12 10.08
C ALA A 26 8.44 6.75 10.12
N LEU A 27 7.91 6.96 11.31
CA LEU A 27 6.66 7.70 11.53
C LEU A 27 6.72 8.41 12.88
N LYS A 28 6.51 9.72 12.89
CA LYS A 28 6.36 10.52 14.10
C LYS A 28 5.01 10.23 14.75
N PRO A 29 4.88 10.44 16.10
CA PRO A 29 3.61 10.28 16.78
C PRO A 29 2.48 11.01 16.04
N THR A 30 1.49 10.24 15.59
CA THR A 30 0.43 10.69 14.70
C THR A 30 -0.92 10.20 15.20
N THR A 31 -1.94 11.04 15.13
CA THR A 31 -3.34 10.68 15.41
C THR A 31 -4.15 10.92 14.17
N VAL A 32 -4.85 9.88 13.71
CA VAL A 32 -5.71 9.93 12.51
C VAL A 32 -6.85 8.91 12.62
N HIS A 33 -7.99 9.23 12.04
CA HIS A 33 -9.17 8.36 12.01
C HIS A 33 -9.48 7.98 10.58
N PHE A 34 -9.87 6.73 10.34
CA PHE A 34 -10.38 6.25 9.05
C PHE A 34 -11.86 5.92 9.21
N HIS A 35 -12.67 6.36 8.26
CA HIS A 35 -14.13 6.23 8.32
C HIS A 35 -14.63 5.08 7.45
N LYS A 36 -15.77 4.48 7.82
CA LYS A 36 -16.36 3.37 7.07
C LYS A 36 -16.77 3.81 5.67
N GLY A 37 -16.42 3.00 4.66
CA GLY A 37 -16.76 3.23 3.25
C GLY A 37 -15.98 4.35 2.58
N GLU A 38 -15.02 4.98 3.28
CA GLU A 38 -14.18 6.05 2.73
C GLU A 38 -13.01 5.46 1.94
N PHE A 39 -12.73 6.06 0.78
CA PHE A 39 -11.57 5.74 -0.05
C PHE A 39 -10.47 6.79 0.21
N THR A 40 -9.59 6.47 1.17
CA THR A 40 -8.50 7.36 1.60
C THR A 40 -7.22 7.07 0.83
N VAL A 41 -6.57 8.11 0.30
CA VAL A 41 -5.26 8.00 -0.36
C VAL A 41 -4.16 8.60 0.50
N LEU A 42 -3.10 7.83 0.76
CA LEU A 42 -1.87 8.30 1.37
C LEU A 42 -0.93 8.81 0.28
N LEU A 43 -0.62 10.11 0.30
CA LEU A 43 0.20 10.78 -0.71
C LEU A 43 1.53 11.24 -0.11
N GLY A 44 2.62 11.20 -0.88
CA GLY A 44 3.94 11.68 -0.45
C GLY A 44 5.09 10.99 -1.15
N LEU A 45 6.29 11.53 -0.99
CA LEU A 45 7.52 10.98 -1.56
C LEU A 45 7.86 9.58 -1.03
N SER A 46 8.78 8.89 -1.72
CA SER A 46 9.38 7.66 -1.19
C SER A 46 10.08 7.97 0.14
N GLY A 47 9.86 7.12 1.15
CA GLY A 47 10.39 7.32 2.50
C GLY A 47 9.62 8.31 3.38
N ALA A 48 8.51 8.90 2.93
CA ALA A 48 7.68 9.82 3.74
C ALA A 48 6.95 9.15 4.92
N GLY A 49 6.92 7.81 4.97
CA GLY A 49 6.25 7.06 6.04
C GLY A 49 4.93 6.36 5.63
N LYS A 50 4.47 6.49 4.36
CA LYS A 50 3.21 5.91 3.87
C LYS A 50 3.07 4.41 4.13
N SER A 51 4.02 3.61 3.63
CA SER A 51 4.01 2.15 3.83
C SER A 51 4.14 1.76 5.30
N THR A 52 4.87 2.54 6.09
CA THR A 52 4.98 2.33 7.54
C THR A 52 3.62 2.56 8.21
N LEU A 53 2.96 3.68 7.94
CA LEU A 53 1.61 3.94 8.43
C LEU A 53 0.66 2.82 8.00
N LEU A 54 0.57 2.53 6.71
CA LEU A 54 -0.32 1.52 6.14
C LEU A 54 -0.13 0.14 6.77
N ARG A 55 1.12 -0.32 6.89
CA ARG A 55 1.44 -1.64 7.49
C ARG A 55 1.18 -1.67 9.00
N SER A 56 1.29 -0.53 9.68
CA SER A 56 0.95 -0.42 11.09
C SER A 56 -0.56 -0.55 11.34
N LEU A 57 -1.41 -0.10 10.41
CA LEU A 57 -2.86 -0.26 10.51
C LEU A 57 -3.28 -1.73 10.61
N ASN A 58 -2.52 -2.65 10.02
CA ASN A 58 -2.72 -4.11 10.11
C ASN A 58 -1.72 -4.81 11.05
N HIS A 59 -0.99 -4.04 11.86
CA HIS A 59 0.06 -4.55 12.76
C HIS A 59 1.10 -5.46 12.08
N LEU A 60 1.37 -5.27 10.78
CA LEU A 60 2.53 -5.88 10.11
C LEU A 60 3.83 -5.18 10.53
N VAL A 61 3.72 -3.90 10.88
CA VAL A 61 4.73 -3.14 11.62
C VAL A 61 4.14 -2.81 12.98
N THR A 62 4.82 -3.21 14.04
CA THR A 62 4.39 -2.91 15.41
C THR A 62 4.75 -1.48 15.76
N PRO A 63 3.80 -0.64 16.18
CA PRO A 63 4.08 0.70 16.66
C PRO A 63 5.05 0.69 17.84
N THR A 64 5.98 1.66 17.90
CA THR A 64 6.88 1.86 19.04
C THR A 64 6.27 2.77 20.09
N THR A 65 5.31 3.61 19.70
CA THR A 65 4.52 4.47 20.61
C THR A 65 3.06 4.48 20.13
N GLY A 66 2.15 4.87 21.03
CA GLY A 66 0.73 4.96 20.72
C GLY A 66 0.07 3.62 20.43
N LYS A 67 -1.08 3.66 19.78
CA LYS A 67 -1.88 2.45 19.53
C LYS A 67 -2.78 2.59 18.31
N VAL A 68 -3.28 1.43 17.84
CA VAL A 68 -4.30 1.31 16.80
C VAL A 68 -5.55 0.68 17.43
N VAL A 69 -6.70 1.31 17.23
CA VAL A 69 -7.98 0.89 17.81
C VAL A 69 -8.98 0.66 16.68
N SER A 70 -9.45 -0.58 16.55
CA SER A 70 -10.53 -0.92 15.63
C SER A 70 -11.87 -0.49 16.22
N GLY A 71 -12.74 0.10 15.39
CA GLY A 71 -14.11 0.44 15.79
C GLY A 71 -14.97 -0.79 16.12
N GLU A 72 -14.60 -1.97 15.59
CA GLU A 72 -15.32 -3.23 15.79
C GLU A 72 -14.70 -4.10 16.89
N PHE A 73 -13.35 -4.17 16.97
CA PHE A 73 -12.65 -5.13 17.84
C PHE A 73 -11.93 -4.47 19.02
N GLY A 74 -11.96 -3.15 19.14
CA GLY A 74 -11.24 -2.40 20.16
C GLY A 74 -9.75 -2.29 19.88
N GLU A 75 -8.93 -2.11 20.92
CA GLU A 75 -7.48 -1.96 20.79
C GLU A 75 -6.81 -3.24 20.25
N LEU A 76 -5.94 -3.05 19.25
CA LEU A 76 -5.23 -4.14 18.56
C LEU A 76 -3.94 -4.50 19.31
N ASN A 77 -4.05 -4.97 20.55
CA ASN A 77 -2.90 -5.23 21.44
C ASN A 77 -2.70 -6.72 21.78
N ASN A 78 -3.59 -7.60 21.36
CA ASN A 78 -3.51 -9.01 21.66
C ASN A 78 -3.81 -9.92 20.45
N ARG A 79 -3.44 -11.21 20.54
CA ARG A 79 -3.59 -12.17 19.44
C ARG A 79 -5.02 -12.33 18.95
N LYS A 80 -6.00 -12.23 19.82
CA LYS A 80 -7.41 -12.41 19.47
C LYS A 80 -7.92 -11.25 18.63
N THR A 81 -7.74 -10.01 19.12
CA THR A 81 -8.18 -8.80 18.40
C THR A 81 -7.44 -8.63 17.09
N LEU A 82 -6.12 -8.93 17.05
CA LEU A 82 -5.32 -8.91 15.82
C LEU A 82 -5.80 -9.94 14.79
N ARG A 83 -6.11 -11.17 15.22
CA ARG A 83 -6.64 -12.20 14.30
C ARG A 83 -7.98 -11.78 13.72
N GLN A 84 -8.89 -11.28 14.56
CA GLN A 84 -10.20 -10.78 14.13
C GLN A 84 -10.07 -9.61 13.16
N HIS A 85 -9.22 -8.62 13.48
CA HIS A 85 -8.96 -7.48 12.61
C HIS A 85 -8.38 -7.94 11.26
N ARG A 86 -7.34 -8.77 11.27
CA ARG A 86 -6.70 -9.26 10.04
C ARG A 86 -7.61 -10.15 9.18
N SER A 87 -8.58 -10.86 9.77
CA SER A 87 -9.56 -11.61 8.99
C SER A 87 -10.55 -10.71 8.23
N ARG A 88 -10.70 -9.45 8.67
CA ARG A 88 -11.60 -8.45 8.05
C ARG A 88 -10.84 -7.34 7.32
N THR A 89 -9.51 -7.36 7.34
CA THR A 89 -8.65 -6.38 6.67
C THR A 89 -7.78 -7.10 5.66
N ALA A 90 -8.05 -6.89 4.37
CA ALA A 90 -7.24 -7.46 3.30
C ALA A 90 -6.08 -6.52 2.92
N MET A 91 -4.97 -7.11 2.45
CA MET A 91 -3.84 -6.34 1.93
C MET A 91 -3.56 -6.65 0.46
N VAL A 92 -3.37 -5.59 -0.30
CA VAL A 92 -2.87 -5.61 -1.68
C VAL A 92 -1.47 -5.01 -1.69
N PHE A 93 -0.47 -5.76 -2.15
CA PHE A 93 0.94 -5.37 -2.14
C PHE A 93 1.42 -4.95 -3.52
N GLN A 94 2.44 -4.11 -3.56
CA GLN A 94 3.10 -3.63 -4.78
C GLN A 94 3.58 -4.77 -5.70
N HIS A 95 4.21 -5.81 -5.14
CA HIS A 95 4.72 -6.98 -5.87
C HIS A 95 3.72 -8.15 -5.89
N HIS A 96 2.44 -7.90 -5.94
CA HIS A 96 1.31 -8.84 -6.00
C HIS A 96 1.37 -9.98 -4.97
N GLN A 97 2.55 -10.47 -4.60
CA GLN A 97 2.80 -11.62 -3.69
C GLN A 97 1.91 -12.82 -4.04
N LEU A 98 1.81 -13.12 -5.32
CA LEU A 98 1.11 -14.27 -5.86
C LEU A 98 2.06 -15.48 -5.93
N ILE A 99 1.48 -16.66 -5.83
CA ILE A 99 2.22 -17.91 -6.03
C ILE A 99 2.26 -18.17 -7.53
N GLU A 100 3.40 -17.92 -8.17
CA GLU A 100 3.56 -17.90 -9.62
C GLU A 100 3.09 -19.21 -10.30
N ARG A 101 3.38 -20.36 -9.68
CA ARG A 101 2.99 -21.70 -10.22
C ARG A 101 1.53 -22.03 -10.05
N TYR A 102 0.79 -21.25 -9.26
CA TYR A 102 -0.64 -21.46 -9.05
C TYR A 102 -1.44 -20.78 -10.17
N THR A 103 -2.64 -21.31 -10.42
CA THR A 103 -3.62 -20.64 -11.29
C THR A 103 -4.16 -19.38 -10.59
N ALA A 104 -4.82 -18.50 -11.35
CA ALA A 104 -5.50 -17.34 -10.81
C ALA A 104 -6.51 -17.76 -9.72
N LEU A 105 -7.33 -18.77 -9.98
CA LEU A 105 -8.31 -19.31 -9.02
C LEU A 105 -7.65 -19.83 -7.75
N GLN A 106 -6.57 -20.59 -7.85
CA GLN A 106 -5.83 -21.08 -6.69
C GLN A 106 -5.24 -19.95 -5.85
N ASN A 107 -4.71 -18.89 -6.48
CA ASN A 107 -4.24 -17.71 -5.77
C ASN A 107 -5.37 -16.99 -5.03
N VAL A 108 -6.53 -16.81 -5.65
CA VAL A 108 -7.69 -16.18 -5.02
C VAL A 108 -8.19 -17.00 -3.84
N LEU A 109 -8.22 -18.33 -3.95
CA LEU A 109 -8.59 -19.24 -2.86
C LEU A 109 -7.70 -19.10 -1.61
N THR A 110 -6.45 -18.66 -1.74
CA THR A 110 -5.61 -18.39 -0.56
C THR A 110 -6.19 -17.31 0.35
N GLY A 111 -7.02 -16.40 -0.18
CA GLY A 111 -7.76 -15.41 0.62
C GLY A 111 -8.76 -16.04 1.59
N ARG A 112 -9.20 -17.28 1.35
CA ARG A 112 -10.13 -18.02 2.22
C ARG A 112 -9.48 -18.77 3.37
N LEU A 113 -8.14 -18.90 3.36
CA LEU A 113 -7.41 -19.69 4.37
C LEU A 113 -7.67 -19.22 5.81
N ALA A 114 -7.89 -17.93 6.02
CA ALA A 114 -8.16 -17.38 7.36
C ALA A 114 -9.46 -17.89 7.98
N TYR A 115 -10.40 -18.39 7.17
CA TYR A 115 -11.71 -18.93 7.60
C TYR A 115 -11.65 -20.41 7.97
N HIS A 116 -10.53 -21.08 7.64
CA HIS A 116 -10.34 -22.49 7.92
C HIS A 116 -9.32 -22.69 9.04
N GLY A 117 -9.56 -23.67 9.90
CA GLY A 117 -8.56 -24.11 10.87
C GLY A 117 -7.40 -24.84 10.18
N THR A 118 -6.25 -24.95 10.83
CA THR A 118 -5.01 -25.53 10.29
C THR A 118 -5.23 -26.90 9.63
N TRP A 119 -5.98 -27.78 10.29
CA TRP A 119 -6.28 -29.10 9.74
C TRP A 119 -7.20 -29.06 8.55
N ARG A 120 -8.16 -28.14 8.54
CA ARG A 120 -9.11 -27.98 7.41
C ARG A 120 -8.43 -27.42 6.17
N SER A 121 -7.38 -26.61 6.33
CA SER A 121 -6.61 -26.05 5.21
C SER A 121 -5.80 -27.08 4.43
N LEU A 122 -5.62 -28.29 4.99
CA LEU A 122 -4.95 -29.42 4.31
C LEU A 122 -5.93 -30.26 3.44
N LEU A 123 -7.22 -30.02 3.55
CA LEU A 123 -8.25 -30.70 2.76
C LEU A 123 -8.63 -29.88 1.54
N PRO A 124 -9.23 -30.47 0.50
CA PRO A 124 -9.76 -29.72 -0.65
C PRO A 124 -10.69 -28.59 -0.19
N MET A 125 -10.61 -27.44 -0.85
CA MET A 125 -11.46 -26.29 -0.54
C MET A 125 -12.94 -26.63 -0.76
N PRO A 126 -13.83 -26.12 0.10
CA PRO A 126 -15.27 -26.29 -0.09
C PRO A 126 -15.73 -25.69 -1.41
N ARG A 127 -16.79 -26.29 -1.99
CA ARG A 127 -17.38 -25.79 -3.24
C ARG A 127 -17.81 -24.32 -3.13
N GLN A 128 -18.35 -23.91 -1.99
CA GLN A 128 -18.72 -22.52 -1.74
C GLN A 128 -17.53 -21.54 -1.84
N ASP A 129 -16.35 -21.92 -1.37
CA ASP A 129 -15.15 -21.07 -1.49
C ASP A 129 -14.64 -21.04 -2.94
N LEU A 130 -14.77 -22.13 -3.68
CA LEU A 130 -14.44 -22.18 -5.11
C LEU A 130 -15.37 -21.25 -5.91
N GLU A 131 -16.67 -21.32 -5.66
CA GLU A 131 -17.67 -20.45 -6.29
C GLU A 131 -17.42 -18.96 -5.95
N LEU A 132 -17.15 -18.64 -4.68
CA LEU A 132 -16.81 -17.28 -4.25
C LEU A 132 -15.52 -16.78 -4.92
N ALA A 133 -14.47 -17.61 -4.97
CA ALA A 133 -13.22 -17.23 -5.60
C ALA A 133 -13.39 -16.98 -7.11
N TYR A 134 -14.22 -17.79 -7.79
CA TYR A 134 -14.55 -17.57 -9.19
C TYR A 134 -15.34 -16.27 -9.40
N GLN A 135 -16.33 -15.98 -8.56
CA GLN A 135 -17.08 -14.70 -8.58
C GLN A 135 -16.15 -13.50 -8.37
N CYS A 136 -15.16 -13.62 -7.45
CA CYS A 136 -14.17 -12.56 -7.28
C CYS A 136 -13.31 -12.34 -8.54
N LEU A 137 -12.95 -13.41 -9.27
CA LEU A 137 -12.26 -13.28 -10.56
C LEU A 137 -13.16 -12.67 -11.63
N GLU A 138 -14.44 -13.01 -11.67
CA GLU A 138 -15.41 -12.40 -12.58
C GLU A 138 -15.54 -10.90 -12.32
N ARG A 139 -15.65 -10.46 -11.07
CA ARG A 139 -15.72 -9.04 -10.69
C ARG A 139 -14.50 -8.24 -11.14
N VAL A 140 -13.32 -8.84 -11.20
CA VAL A 140 -12.11 -8.18 -11.71
C VAL A 140 -11.89 -8.42 -13.22
N GLY A 141 -12.86 -9.02 -13.93
CA GLY A 141 -12.81 -9.28 -15.37
C GLY A 141 -11.75 -10.31 -15.77
N LEU A 142 -11.60 -11.39 -15.00
CA LEU A 142 -10.63 -12.47 -15.23
C LEU A 142 -11.26 -13.86 -15.13
N ALA A 143 -12.56 -14.01 -15.33
CA ALA A 143 -13.24 -15.30 -15.30
C ALA A 143 -12.66 -16.28 -16.35
N ASP A 144 -12.36 -15.79 -17.56
CA ASP A 144 -11.73 -16.55 -18.65
C ASP A 144 -10.29 -17.00 -18.36
N LYS A 145 -9.63 -16.39 -17.39
CA LYS A 145 -8.26 -16.67 -16.95
C LYS A 145 -8.18 -17.45 -15.64
N ALA A 146 -9.32 -17.91 -15.09
CA ALA A 146 -9.37 -18.59 -13.79
C ALA A 146 -8.39 -19.77 -13.67
N LEU A 147 -8.23 -20.54 -14.74
CA LEU A 147 -7.33 -21.71 -14.79
C LEU A 147 -5.94 -21.40 -15.36
N SER A 148 -5.68 -20.16 -15.80
CA SER A 148 -4.36 -19.73 -16.27
C SER A 148 -3.41 -19.59 -15.10
N ARG A 149 -2.14 -20.00 -15.26
CA ARG A 149 -1.10 -19.80 -14.28
C ARG A 149 -0.75 -18.31 -14.20
N VAL A 150 -0.44 -17.84 -13.00
CA VAL A 150 -0.19 -16.42 -12.75
C VAL A 150 1.06 -15.91 -13.48
N ASP A 151 2.10 -16.75 -13.63
CA ASP A 151 3.32 -16.41 -14.38
C ASP A 151 3.06 -16.16 -15.90
N GLN A 152 1.91 -16.57 -16.42
CA GLN A 152 1.48 -16.36 -17.82
C GLN A 152 0.61 -15.10 -17.98
N LEU A 153 0.29 -14.42 -16.90
CA LEU A 153 -0.57 -13.23 -16.88
C LEU A 153 0.26 -11.95 -17.00
N SER A 154 -0.30 -10.92 -17.65
CA SER A 154 0.30 -9.57 -17.63
C SER A 154 0.32 -8.99 -16.22
N GLY A 155 1.20 -7.98 -15.95
CA GLY A 155 1.29 -7.32 -14.65
C GLY A 155 -0.06 -6.76 -14.16
N GLY A 156 -0.83 -6.14 -15.04
CA GLY A 156 -2.18 -5.65 -14.71
C GLY A 156 -3.18 -6.78 -14.44
N GLN A 157 -3.05 -7.95 -15.10
CA GLN A 157 -3.86 -9.13 -14.78
C GLN A 157 -3.45 -9.72 -13.42
N GLN A 158 -2.15 -9.82 -13.14
CA GLN A 158 -1.64 -10.27 -11.84
C GLN A 158 -2.13 -9.36 -10.71
N GLN A 159 -2.12 -8.04 -10.91
CA GLN A 159 -2.66 -7.09 -9.93
C GLN A 159 -4.15 -7.32 -9.68
N ARG A 160 -4.93 -7.55 -10.73
CA ARG A 160 -6.36 -7.87 -10.59
C ARG A 160 -6.59 -9.21 -9.87
N VAL A 161 -5.74 -10.22 -10.08
CA VAL A 161 -5.76 -11.46 -9.26
C VAL A 161 -5.49 -11.16 -7.79
N GLY A 162 -4.53 -10.26 -7.48
CA GLY A 162 -4.26 -9.79 -6.13
C GLY A 162 -5.47 -9.11 -5.46
N ILE A 163 -6.19 -8.28 -6.23
CA ILE A 163 -7.44 -7.66 -5.77
C ILE A 163 -8.53 -8.73 -5.55
N ALA A 164 -8.72 -9.67 -6.48
CA ALA A 164 -9.69 -10.76 -6.33
C ALA A 164 -9.40 -11.61 -5.09
N ARG A 165 -8.12 -11.90 -4.80
CA ARG A 165 -7.69 -12.57 -3.57
C ARG A 165 -8.07 -11.77 -2.31
N ALA A 166 -7.90 -10.46 -2.34
CA ALA A 166 -8.30 -9.59 -1.25
C ALA A 166 -9.83 -9.63 -1.04
N LEU A 167 -10.61 -9.58 -2.12
CA LEU A 167 -12.07 -9.67 -2.09
C LEU A 167 -12.58 -11.02 -1.58
N ALA A 168 -11.92 -12.13 -1.95
CA ALA A 168 -12.27 -13.46 -1.46
C ALA A 168 -12.18 -13.57 0.06
N GLN A 169 -11.41 -12.71 0.72
CA GLN A 169 -11.38 -12.58 2.18
C GLN A 169 -12.65 -11.93 2.74
N GLN A 170 -13.56 -11.42 1.90
CA GLN A 170 -14.77 -10.67 2.30
C GLN A 170 -14.44 -9.56 3.33
N PRO A 171 -13.53 -8.64 2.99
CA PRO A 171 -13.00 -7.68 3.94
C PRO A 171 -14.00 -6.54 4.18
N SER A 172 -13.95 -5.94 5.37
CA SER A 172 -14.55 -4.63 5.64
C SER A 172 -13.57 -3.47 5.38
N MET A 173 -12.26 -3.80 5.23
CA MET A 173 -11.21 -2.83 4.93
C MET A 173 -10.18 -3.42 3.96
N ILE A 174 -9.75 -2.63 2.98
CA ILE A 174 -8.63 -2.94 2.08
C ILE A 174 -7.52 -1.93 2.31
N LEU A 175 -6.31 -2.44 2.55
CA LEU A 175 -5.07 -1.69 2.61
C LEU A 175 -4.25 -2.00 1.36
N ALA A 176 -3.90 -1.00 0.55
CA ALA A 176 -3.13 -1.22 -0.67
C ALA A 176 -1.83 -0.39 -0.66
N ASP A 177 -0.69 -1.08 -0.68
CA ASP A 177 0.63 -0.45 -0.67
C ASP A 177 1.15 -0.36 -2.10
N GLU A 178 1.03 0.83 -2.71
CA GLU A 178 1.45 1.15 -4.08
C GLU A 178 0.92 0.15 -5.14
N PRO A 179 -0.40 -0.08 -5.20
CA PRO A 179 -0.97 -1.18 -5.98
C PRO A 179 -0.79 -1.06 -7.51
N VAL A 180 -0.31 0.08 -8.01
CA VAL A 180 -0.17 0.35 -9.46
C VAL A 180 1.24 0.82 -9.85
N ALA A 181 2.22 0.77 -8.95
CA ALA A 181 3.54 1.35 -9.17
C ALA A 181 4.33 0.74 -10.35
N SER A 182 4.04 -0.51 -10.71
CA SER A 182 4.72 -1.23 -11.80
C SER A 182 3.90 -1.32 -13.10
N LEU A 183 2.78 -0.60 -13.19
CA LEU A 183 1.85 -0.67 -14.31
C LEU A 183 1.96 0.59 -15.19
N ASP A 184 1.63 0.45 -16.47
CA ASP A 184 1.47 1.59 -17.36
C ASP A 184 0.29 2.47 -16.93
N PRO A 185 0.26 3.78 -17.31
CA PRO A 185 -0.76 4.71 -16.86
C PRO A 185 -2.19 4.27 -17.16
N ALA A 186 -2.46 3.73 -18.34
CA ALA A 186 -3.80 3.32 -18.74
C ALA A 186 -4.29 2.08 -17.95
N THR A 187 -3.37 1.16 -17.65
CA THR A 187 -3.67 -0.01 -16.80
C THR A 187 -3.84 0.41 -15.34
N SER A 188 -3.00 1.33 -14.84
CA SER A 188 -3.10 1.89 -13.48
C SER A 188 -4.46 2.52 -13.23
N GLU A 189 -4.93 3.35 -14.15
CA GLU A 189 -6.23 4.00 -14.07
C GLU A 189 -7.37 2.99 -14.02
N ARG A 190 -7.32 1.97 -14.88
CA ARG A 190 -8.33 0.89 -14.90
C ARG A 190 -8.36 0.08 -13.60
N VAL A 191 -7.18 -0.24 -13.05
CA VAL A 191 -7.07 -1.01 -11.80
C VAL A 191 -7.56 -0.20 -10.59
N LEU A 192 -7.20 1.09 -10.52
CA LEU A 192 -7.66 1.97 -9.43
C LEU A 192 -9.17 2.23 -9.53
N GLY A 193 -9.68 2.48 -10.75
CA GLY A 193 -11.12 2.64 -10.99
C GLY A 193 -11.90 1.40 -10.55
N LEU A 194 -11.47 0.21 -11.01
CA LEU A 194 -12.07 -1.05 -10.62
C LEU A 194 -12.08 -1.24 -9.09
N LEU A 195 -10.95 -0.98 -8.42
CA LEU A 195 -10.86 -1.12 -6.96
C LEU A 195 -11.79 -0.14 -6.24
N ARG A 196 -11.86 1.12 -6.71
CA ARG A 196 -12.77 2.12 -6.16
C ARG A 196 -14.24 1.72 -6.32
N ASP A 197 -14.63 1.30 -7.52
CA ASP A 197 -16.00 0.90 -7.82
C ASP A 197 -16.43 -0.26 -6.92
N ILE A 198 -15.60 -1.29 -6.80
CA ILE A 198 -15.85 -2.44 -5.92
C ILE A 198 -15.97 -1.99 -4.44
N CYS A 199 -15.05 -1.14 -3.95
CA CYS A 199 -15.11 -0.65 -2.58
C CYS A 199 -16.40 0.13 -2.31
N ARG A 200 -16.84 0.91 -3.28
CA ARG A 200 -18.07 1.72 -3.18
C ARG A 200 -19.33 0.86 -3.21
N GLU A 201 -19.38 -0.13 -4.10
CA GLU A 201 -20.50 -1.08 -4.21
C GLU A 201 -20.69 -1.89 -2.94
N ASP A 202 -19.60 -2.40 -2.36
CA ASP A 202 -19.63 -3.28 -1.19
C ASP A 202 -19.53 -2.52 0.14
N GLY A 203 -19.40 -1.19 0.14
CA GLY A 203 -19.20 -0.39 1.34
C GLY A 203 -17.87 -0.67 2.06
N ILE A 204 -16.84 -1.11 1.32
CA ILE A 204 -15.52 -1.43 1.87
C ILE A 204 -14.73 -0.14 2.08
N THR A 205 -14.13 0.02 3.25
CA THR A 205 -13.17 1.08 3.54
C THR A 205 -11.84 0.80 2.85
N ALA A 206 -11.26 1.78 2.15
CA ALA A 206 -9.97 1.60 1.50
C ALA A 206 -8.94 2.63 1.98
N VAL A 207 -7.71 2.19 2.24
CA VAL A 207 -6.56 3.06 2.46
C VAL A 207 -5.46 2.63 1.50
N ILE A 208 -5.07 3.54 0.60
CA ILE A 208 -4.17 3.22 -0.52
C ILE A 208 -3.01 4.19 -0.54
N SER A 209 -1.77 3.70 -0.60
CA SER A 209 -0.62 4.56 -0.85
C SER A 209 -0.40 4.76 -2.33
N LEU A 210 -0.23 6.01 -2.75
CA LEU A 210 0.09 6.40 -4.13
C LEU A 210 1.23 7.42 -4.16
N HIS A 211 1.90 7.53 -5.32
CA HIS A 211 2.89 8.57 -5.59
C HIS A 211 2.34 9.64 -6.55
N GLN A 212 1.40 9.26 -7.42
CA GLN A 212 0.86 10.14 -8.45
C GLN A 212 -0.30 10.98 -7.89
N LEU A 213 -0.12 12.29 -7.94
CA LEU A 213 -1.13 13.27 -7.52
C LEU A 213 -2.44 13.13 -8.30
N GLU A 214 -2.34 12.94 -9.62
CA GLU A 214 -3.50 12.84 -10.50
C GLU A 214 -4.46 11.72 -10.10
N TYR A 215 -3.91 10.56 -9.72
CA TYR A 215 -4.75 9.46 -9.24
C TYR A 215 -5.35 9.75 -7.85
N ALA A 216 -4.59 10.40 -6.97
CA ALA A 216 -5.10 10.80 -5.67
C ALA A 216 -6.27 11.76 -5.82
N GLN A 217 -6.14 12.79 -6.65
CA GLN A 217 -7.21 13.77 -6.89
C GLN A 217 -8.44 13.15 -7.57
N ARG A 218 -8.25 12.16 -8.44
CA ARG A 218 -9.34 11.54 -9.20
C ARG A 218 -10.11 10.50 -8.42
N PHE A 219 -9.43 9.71 -7.59
CA PHE A 219 -10.03 8.53 -6.97
C PHE A 219 -10.30 8.67 -5.47
N ALA A 220 -9.61 9.56 -4.75
CA ALA A 220 -9.78 9.70 -3.32
C ALA A 220 -11.06 10.44 -2.93
N ASP A 221 -11.70 9.98 -1.85
CA ASP A 221 -12.67 10.78 -1.10
C ASP A 221 -11.93 11.68 -0.09
N ARG A 222 -10.75 11.23 0.37
CA ARG A 222 -9.87 11.93 1.31
C ARG A 222 -8.40 11.66 0.98
N ILE A 223 -7.58 12.69 1.11
CA ILE A 223 -6.12 12.58 0.93
C ILE A 223 -5.43 12.85 2.27
N ILE A 224 -4.51 11.97 2.65
CA ILE A 224 -3.59 12.16 3.76
C ILE A 224 -2.20 12.35 3.17
N GLY A 225 -1.68 13.57 3.19
CA GLY A 225 -0.35 13.93 2.72
C GLY A 225 0.70 13.70 3.79
N LEU A 226 1.75 12.93 3.47
CA LEU A 226 2.86 12.66 4.38
C LEU A 226 4.16 13.28 3.87
N SER A 227 4.89 13.92 4.78
CA SER A 227 6.24 14.46 4.55
C SER A 227 7.10 14.29 5.80
N ASN A 228 8.36 13.86 5.66
CA ASN A 228 9.31 13.75 6.77
C ASN A 228 8.75 12.97 7.99
N ALA A 229 8.10 11.84 7.71
CA ALA A 229 7.50 10.94 8.71
C ALA A 229 6.35 11.58 9.54
N ARG A 230 5.65 12.56 9.01
CA ARG A 230 4.46 13.18 9.64
C ARG A 230 3.37 13.47 8.63
N ILE A 231 2.13 13.54 9.08
CA ILE A 231 1.01 14.03 8.30
C ILE A 231 1.10 15.55 8.21
N VAL A 232 1.05 16.09 7.00
CA VAL A 232 1.07 17.53 6.71
C VAL A 232 -0.22 18.01 6.07
N PHE A 233 -1.02 17.09 5.53
CA PHE A 233 -2.34 17.36 4.95
C PHE A 233 -3.29 16.22 5.28
N ASP A 234 -4.55 16.53 5.60
CA ASP A 234 -5.59 15.56 5.91
C ASP A 234 -6.97 16.17 5.63
N ASP A 235 -7.42 16.09 4.37
CA ASP A 235 -8.70 16.65 3.94
C ASP A 235 -9.14 16.06 2.58
N THR A 236 -10.25 16.55 2.01
CA THR A 236 -10.71 16.19 0.68
C THR A 236 -9.79 16.71 -0.42
N PRO A 237 -9.79 16.09 -1.62
CA PRO A 237 -8.93 16.51 -2.73
C PRO A 237 -9.09 17.99 -3.14
N GLU A 238 -10.27 18.56 -2.97
CA GLU A 238 -10.59 19.95 -3.34
C GLU A 238 -9.80 20.98 -2.51
N HIS A 239 -9.43 20.63 -1.27
CA HIS A 239 -8.68 21.50 -0.37
C HIS A 239 -7.16 21.37 -0.53
N LEU A 240 -6.69 20.51 -1.45
CA LEU A 240 -5.27 20.30 -1.68
C LEU A 240 -4.66 21.43 -2.52
N THR A 241 -4.19 22.48 -1.84
CA THR A 241 -3.58 23.65 -2.46
C THR A 241 -2.12 23.42 -2.89
N THR A 242 -1.59 24.31 -3.76
CA THR A 242 -0.19 24.31 -4.18
C THR A 242 0.77 24.35 -2.97
N GLN A 243 0.43 25.07 -1.90
CA GLN A 243 1.23 25.15 -0.68
C GLN A 243 1.38 23.76 -0.01
N TYR A 244 0.29 23.00 0.12
CA TYR A 244 0.35 21.64 0.66
C TYR A 244 1.09 20.69 -0.26
N LEU A 245 0.98 20.83 -1.59
CA LEU A 245 1.76 20.06 -2.53
C LEU A 245 3.26 20.32 -2.37
N ASP A 246 3.65 21.58 -2.20
CA ASP A 246 5.04 21.93 -1.90
C ASP A 246 5.51 21.28 -0.60
N GLU A 247 4.71 21.26 0.46
CA GLU A 247 5.07 20.63 1.73
C GLU A 247 5.18 19.10 1.61
N ILE A 248 4.31 18.45 0.81
CA ILE A 248 4.30 17.01 0.58
C ILE A 248 5.51 16.58 -0.27
N TYR A 249 5.85 17.33 -1.32
CA TYR A 249 6.83 16.93 -2.33
C TYR A 249 8.19 17.61 -2.20
N HIS A 250 8.29 18.79 -1.56
CA HIS A 250 9.58 19.41 -1.31
C HIS A 250 10.18 18.86 0.00
N ARG A 251 11.31 18.18 -0.10
CA ARG A 251 12.12 17.85 1.07
C ARG A 251 12.63 19.16 1.66
N SER A 252 12.14 19.56 2.81
CA SER A 252 12.93 20.46 3.66
C SER A 252 14.28 19.78 3.89
N PRO A 253 15.43 20.42 3.62
CA PRO A 253 16.72 19.80 3.79
C PRO A 253 16.84 19.29 5.23
N ASN A 254 16.99 17.98 5.37
CA ASN A 254 17.20 17.36 6.68
C ASN A 254 18.53 17.91 7.22
N PRO A 255 18.62 18.43 8.44
CA PRO A 255 19.89 18.94 9.00
C PRO A 255 21.02 17.91 8.98
N THR A 256 20.70 16.63 8.81
CA THR A 256 21.65 15.51 8.73
C THR A 256 22.27 15.34 7.35
N ASP A 257 21.63 15.80 6.26
CA ASP A 257 22.17 15.72 4.89
C ASP A 257 23.27 16.76 4.62
N ALA A 258 23.43 17.73 5.50
CA ALA A 258 24.49 18.76 5.40
C ALA A 258 25.90 18.24 5.74
N ARG A 259 26.06 16.97 6.15
CA ARG A 259 27.37 16.43 6.57
C ARG A 259 28.08 15.53 5.55
N ILE A 260 27.49 15.32 4.37
CA ILE A 260 28.19 14.60 3.28
C ILE A 260 28.52 15.60 2.18
N LYS A 261 29.46 16.49 2.40
CA LYS A 261 30.23 17.09 1.32
C LYS A 261 31.17 16.01 0.81
N PRO A 262 31.14 15.63 -0.49
CA PRO A 262 32.21 14.81 -1.04
C PRO A 262 33.51 15.56 -0.89
N ALA A 263 34.48 14.94 -0.21
CA ALA A 263 35.84 15.45 -0.15
C ALA A 263 36.35 15.69 -1.59
N GLY A 264 36.64 16.95 -1.89
CA GLY A 264 37.15 17.37 -3.19
C GLY A 264 38.41 16.58 -3.55
N HIS A 265 38.39 15.99 -4.73
CA HIS A 265 39.63 15.47 -5.33
C HIS A 265 40.61 16.65 -5.52
N PRO A 266 41.87 16.52 -5.11
CA PRO A 266 42.88 17.52 -5.45
C PRO A 266 43.10 17.54 -6.95
N PRO A 267 43.37 18.71 -7.56
CA PRO A 267 43.61 18.83 -9.00
C PRO A 267 44.86 18.04 -9.38
N LYS A 268 44.74 17.18 -10.42
CA LYS A 268 45.89 16.53 -11.05
C LYS A 268 46.74 17.60 -11.70
N THR A 269 47.91 17.83 -11.14
CA THR A 269 48.98 18.62 -11.77
C THR A 269 49.47 17.90 -13.02
N THR A 270 49.27 18.53 -14.16
CA THR A 270 49.88 18.20 -15.44
C THR A 270 51.38 18.56 -15.36
N SER A 271 52.26 17.58 -15.29
CA SER A 271 53.66 17.75 -15.62
C SER A 271 53.89 17.29 -17.04
N VAL A 272 54.12 18.29 -17.91
CA VAL A 272 54.73 18.10 -19.23
C VAL A 272 56.20 17.78 -19.00
N SER A 273 56.71 16.67 -19.53
CA SER A 273 58.14 16.47 -19.76
C SER A 273 58.34 15.75 -21.09
N ALA A 274 58.96 16.48 -21.95
CA ALA A 274 59.51 15.98 -23.23
C ALA A 274 60.79 15.16 -22.99
N HIS A 275 60.95 14.08 -23.74
CA HIS A 275 62.22 13.66 -24.38
C HIS A 275 61.96 12.42 -25.23
N THR A 276 62.03 12.60 -26.55
CA THR A 276 63.14 12.31 -27.46
C THR A 276 63.43 10.80 -27.65
N LEU A 277 63.08 10.32 -28.86
CA LEU A 277 63.81 9.46 -29.81
C LEU A 277 64.73 8.33 -29.33
N GLU A 278 64.53 7.13 -29.87
CA GLU A 278 65.42 6.29 -30.67
C GLU A 278 64.86 4.91 -30.89
N ILE A 279 64.49 4.50 -32.11
CA ILE A 279 65.16 3.77 -33.18
C ILE A 279 65.66 2.36 -32.77
N ALA A 280 65.20 1.39 -33.58
CA ALA A 280 65.78 0.12 -34.01
C ALA A 280 65.65 -1.12 -33.08
N ARG A 281 64.93 -2.10 -33.45
CA ARG A 281 65.12 -3.29 -34.31
C ARG A 281 63.87 -4.19 -34.28
#